data_a0f7411105697f54e93158bffd6153e8
#
_entry.id   a0f7411105697f54e93158bffd6153e8
#
_cell.length_a   1.000
_cell.length_b   1.000
_cell.length_c   1.000
_cell.angle_alpha   90.00
_cell.angle_beta   90.00
_cell.angle_gamma   90.00
#
_symmetry.space_group_name_H-M   'P 1'
#
loop_
_entity.id
_entity.type
_entity.pdbx_description
1 polymer ?
#
loop_
_entity_poly.entity_id
_entity_poly.type
_entity_poly.pdbx_seq_one_letter_code
_entity_poly.pdbx_strand_id
1 'polypeptide(L)'
;MLAFTIAAEIGEIERFSRPEKFAGYTGLCPRVNQSGDKDRRGPLTKHGPTYLRWALLEATMHALRHPAYAARYQRTKRRLGKQRGAKVAQVDVARRLAHAIWHMLTRNEPFSQRRHVSSGGLTALFGLASASEASNFA
;
A
#
# COMPACT_ATOMS: atom_id res chain seq x y z
N MET A 1 16.16 11.68 -5.54
CA MET A 1 16.92 10.42 -5.53
C MET A 1 16.01 9.20 -5.44
N LEU A 2 15.18 9.01 -4.39
CA LEU A 2 14.34 7.80 -4.23
C LEU A 2 13.40 7.53 -5.40
N ALA A 3 12.71 8.54 -5.93
CA ALA A 3 11.79 8.39 -7.05
C ALA A 3 12.50 7.88 -8.32
N PHE A 4 13.70 8.41 -8.60
CA PHE A 4 14.51 7.96 -9.73
C PHE A 4 14.95 6.49 -9.55
N THR A 5 15.42 6.12 -8.37
CA THR A 5 15.82 4.74 -8.06
C THR A 5 14.64 3.79 -8.25
N ILE A 6 13.47 4.16 -7.72
CA ILE A 6 12.25 3.36 -7.87
C ILE A 6 11.88 3.19 -9.34
N ALA A 7 11.88 4.27 -10.12
CA ALA A 7 11.54 4.23 -11.54
C ALA A 7 12.54 3.39 -12.35
N ALA A 8 13.84 3.54 -12.10
CA ALA A 8 14.89 2.79 -12.78
C ALA A 8 14.80 1.28 -12.48
N GLU A 9 14.51 0.90 -11.24
CA GLU A 9 14.39 -0.51 -10.82
C GLU A 9 13.07 -1.17 -11.30
N ILE A 10 12.02 -0.39 -11.51
CA ILE A 10 10.76 -0.90 -12.04
C ILE A 10 10.88 -1.25 -13.52
N GLY A 11 11.54 -0.39 -14.30
CA GLY A 11 11.53 -0.46 -15.76
C GLY A 11 10.11 -0.29 -16.32
N GLU A 12 9.66 -1.22 -17.16
CA GLU A 12 8.31 -1.19 -17.73
C GLU A 12 7.27 -1.72 -16.75
N ILE A 13 6.31 -0.89 -16.37
CA ILE A 13 5.27 -1.25 -15.40
C ILE A 13 4.25 -2.24 -15.99
N GLU A 14 4.08 -2.24 -17.31
CA GLU A 14 3.14 -3.08 -18.04
C GLU A 14 3.41 -4.58 -17.88
N ARG A 15 4.65 -4.95 -17.56
CA ARG A 15 5.00 -6.35 -17.26
C ARG A 15 4.30 -6.91 -16.01
N PHE A 16 3.76 -6.04 -15.18
CA PHE A 16 2.98 -6.43 -13.99
C PHE A 16 1.50 -6.23 -14.24
N SER A 17 0.78 -7.31 -14.50
CA SER A 17 -0.67 -7.28 -14.80
C SER A 17 -1.54 -6.85 -13.62
N ARG A 18 -1.01 -6.88 -12.38
CA ARG A 18 -1.73 -6.53 -11.16
C ARG A 18 -0.76 -5.90 -10.14
N PRO A 19 -1.26 -5.00 -9.26
CA PRO A 19 -0.43 -4.39 -8.23
C PRO A 19 0.16 -5.42 -7.24
N GLU A 20 -0.54 -6.54 -7.01
CA GLU A 20 -0.05 -7.61 -6.14
C GLU A 20 1.19 -8.30 -6.72
N LYS A 21 1.26 -8.46 -8.04
CA LYS A 21 2.45 -9.02 -8.71
C LYS A 21 3.64 -8.08 -8.60
N PHE A 22 3.40 -6.77 -8.74
CA PHE A 22 4.43 -5.78 -8.52
C PHE A 22 4.91 -5.78 -7.06
N ALA A 23 4.00 -5.78 -6.09
CA ALA A 23 4.34 -5.89 -4.67
C ALA A 23 5.12 -7.18 -4.36
N GLY A 24 4.78 -8.30 -4.98
CA GLY A 24 5.53 -9.55 -4.89
C GLY A 24 6.96 -9.43 -5.43
N TYR A 25 7.12 -8.77 -6.58
CA TYR A 25 8.42 -8.50 -7.18
C TYR A 25 9.35 -7.67 -6.29
N THR A 26 8.81 -6.74 -5.48
CA THR A 26 9.61 -5.96 -4.53
C THR A 26 10.22 -6.79 -3.41
N GLY A 27 9.74 -8.03 -3.20
CA GLY A 27 10.16 -8.90 -2.11
C GLY A 27 9.67 -8.50 -0.72
N LEU A 28 8.68 -7.61 -0.65
CA LEU A 28 8.05 -7.14 0.60
C LEU A 28 6.87 -8.01 1.04
N CYS A 29 6.60 -9.10 0.32
CA CYS A 29 5.54 -10.04 0.68
C CYS A 29 6.06 -11.12 1.65
N PRO A 30 5.25 -11.57 2.61
CA PRO A 30 5.62 -12.69 3.47
C PRO A 30 5.67 -14.00 2.66
N ARG A 31 6.57 -14.90 3.02
CA ARG A 31 6.51 -16.26 2.52
C ARG A 31 5.22 -16.93 2.97
N VAL A 32 4.56 -17.57 2.03
CA VAL A 32 3.41 -18.43 2.32
C VAL A 32 3.89 -19.88 2.27
N ASN A 33 3.93 -20.52 3.41
CA ASN A 33 4.17 -21.97 3.49
C ASN A 33 2.81 -22.64 3.68
N GLN A 34 2.20 -23.05 2.57
CA GLN A 34 1.01 -23.90 2.61
C GLN A 34 1.44 -25.36 2.74
N SER A 35 1.13 -25.93 3.89
CA SER A 35 1.22 -27.36 4.13
C SER A 35 -0.13 -27.82 4.67
N GLY A 36 -0.94 -28.41 3.79
CA GLY A 36 -2.29 -28.83 4.10
C GLY A 36 -3.20 -27.62 4.49
N ASP A 37 -3.98 -27.79 5.55
CA ASP A 37 -4.96 -26.78 6.03
C ASP A 37 -4.36 -25.62 6.84
N LYS A 38 -3.02 -25.53 6.97
CA LYS A 38 -2.34 -24.53 7.79
C LYS A 38 -1.60 -23.53 6.92
N ASP A 39 -2.15 -22.31 6.82
CA ASP A 39 -1.49 -21.15 6.22
C ASP A 39 -0.55 -20.51 7.24
N ARG A 40 0.74 -20.78 7.15
CA ARG A 40 1.78 -20.15 7.98
C ARG A 40 2.48 -19.06 7.21
N ARG A 41 2.28 -17.81 7.61
CA ARG A 41 3.00 -16.68 7.08
C ARG A 41 4.39 -16.58 7.73
N GLY A 42 5.41 -16.80 6.90
CA GLY A 42 6.82 -16.72 7.30
C GLY A 42 7.42 -15.32 7.16
N PRO A 43 8.76 -15.21 7.26
CA PRO A 43 9.48 -13.97 7.01
C PRO A 43 9.30 -13.49 5.57
N LEU A 44 9.74 -12.25 5.29
CA LEU A 44 9.70 -11.69 3.95
C LEU A 44 10.47 -12.56 2.96
N THR A 45 9.96 -12.66 1.74
CA THR A 45 10.59 -13.44 0.67
C THR A 45 11.96 -12.89 0.31
N LYS A 46 12.14 -11.57 0.34
CA LYS A 46 13.35 -10.83 -0.06
C LYS A 46 13.85 -11.18 -1.48
N HIS A 47 13.04 -11.88 -2.27
CA HIS A 47 13.29 -12.08 -3.69
C HIS A 47 12.98 -10.79 -4.42
N GLY A 48 13.84 -10.41 -5.35
CA GLY A 48 13.66 -9.18 -6.12
C GLY A 48 14.73 -8.13 -5.85
N PRO A 49 14.67 -6.99 -6.55
CA PRO A 49 15.73 -5.98 -6.53
C PRO A 49 15.93 -5.40 -5.11
N THR A 50 17.14 -5.49 -4.64
CA THR A 50 17.49 -5.00 -3.30
C THR A 50 17.33 -3.49 -3.21
N TYR A 51 17.73 -2.76 -4.25
CA TYR A 51 17.64 -1.30 -4.29
C TYR A 51 16.18 -0.82 -4.33
N LEU A 52 15.31 -1.48 -5.09
CA LEU A 52 13.88 -1.16 -5.10
C LEU A 52 13.26 -1.33 -3.71
N ARG A 53 13.54 -2.44 -3.06
CA ARG A 53 13.05 -2.71 -1.72
C ARG A 53 13.55 -1.67 -0.71
N TRP A 54 14.84 -1.36 -0.76
CA TRP A 54 15.43 -0.31 0.07
C TRP A 54 14.76 1.03 -0.16
N ALA A 55 14.63 1.46 -1.42
CA ALA A 55 14.04 2.75 -1.77
C ALA A 55 12.57 2.86 -1.32
N LEU A 56 11.80 1.78 -1.42
CA LEU A 56 10.41 1.75 -0.93
C LEU A 56 10.32 1.85 0.60
N LEU A 57 11.24 1.21 1.32
CA LEU A 57 11.30 1.30 2.78
C LEU A 57 11.72 2.71 3.23
N GLU A 58 12.67 3.34 2.56
CA GLU A 58 13.05 4.74 2.81
C GLU A 58 11.90 5.70 2.48
N ALA A 59 11.25 5.52 1.33
CA ALA A 59 10.08 6.32 0.94
C ALA A 59 8.94 6.24 1.97
N THR A 60 8.82 5.15 2.70
CA THR A 60 7.85 4.99 3.78
C THR A 60 8.04 6.06 4.86
N MET A 61 9.27 6.37 5.25
CA MET A 61 9.55 7.38 6.28
C MET A 61 9.05 8.76 5.87
N HIS A 62 9.13 9.09 4.59
CA HIS A 62 8.57 10.33 4.03
C HIS A 62 7.04 10.26 3.95
N ALA A 63 6.48 9.12 3.57
CA ALA A 63 5.03 8.91 3.48
C ALA A 63 4.32 9.02 4.83
N LEU A 64 5.01 8.72 5.94
CA LEU A 64 4.46 8.87 7.29
C LEU A 64 4.14 10.32 7.69
N ARG A 65 4.59 11.31 6.93
CA ARG A 65 4.15 12.70 7.10
C ARG A 65 2.68 12.87 6.72
N HIS A 66 2.15 11.96 5.91
CA HIS A 66 0.74 12.00 5.53
C HIS A 66 -0.12 11.26 6.56
N PRO A 67 -1.24 11.87 7.05
CA PRO A 67 -2.05 11.35 8.16
C PRO A 67 -2.55 9.92 7.96
N ALA A 68 -2.96 9.54 6.76
CA ALA A 68 -3.50 8.22 6.50
C ALA A 68 -2.45 7.10 6.60
N TYR A 69 -1.24 7.35 6.10
CA TYR A 69 -0.13 6.41 6.27
C TYR A 69 0.35 6.35 7.72
N ALA A 70 0.42 7.50 8.39
CA ALA A 70 0.75 7.57 9.81
C ALA A 70 -0.25 6.79 10.67
N ALA A 71 -1.54 6.97 10.46
CA ALA A 71 -2.60 6.25 11.19
C ALA A 71 -2.49 4.73 10.98
N ARG A 72 -2.27 4.28 9.73
CA ARG A 72 -2.06 2.87 9.41
C ARG A 72 -0.83 2.29 10.09
N TYR A 73 0.29 3.01 10.03
CA TYR A 73 1.53 2.63 10.68
C TYR A 73 1.34 2.45 12.18
N GLN A 74 0.74 3.42 12.85
CA GLN A 74 0.50 3.38 14.30
C GLN A 74 -0.45 2.24 14.70
N ARG A 75 -1.49 1.98 13.91
CA ARG A 75 -2.42 0.87 14.14
C ARG A 75 -1.69 -0.47 14.11
N THR A 76 -0.88 -0.71 13.08
CA THR A 76 -0.11 -1.95 12.94
C THR A 76 0.94 -2.09 14.04
N LYS A 77 1.65 -1.00 14.36
CA LYS A 77 2.66 -0.97 15.43
C LYS A 77 2.05 -1.30 16.79
N ARG A 78 0.89 -0.74 17.13
CA ARG A 78 0.20 -1.00 18.41
C ARG A 78 -0.26 -2.46 18.50
N ARG A 79 -0.82 -3.00 17.42
CA ARG A 79 -1.33 -4.39 17.37
C ARG A 79 -0.22 -5.43 17.61
N LEU A 80 0.99 -5.19 17.12
CA LEU A 80 2.10 -6.15 17.14
C LEU A 80 3.13 -5.91 18.24
N GLY A 81 3.00 -4.82 19.02
CA GLY A 81 3.88 -4.47 20.12
C GLY A 81 5.20 -3.83 19.71
N LYS A 82 6.00 -3.48 20.74
CA LYS A 82 7.19 -2.61 20.56
C LYS A 82 8.31 -3.23 19.72
N GLN A 83 8.59 -4.53 19.88
CA GLN A 83 9.79 -5.14 19.27
C GLN A 83 9.65 -5.39 17.76
N ARG A 84 8.51 -5.92 17.32
CA ARG A 84 8.28 -6.31 15.92
C ARG A 84 7.38 -5.32 15.16
N GLY A 85 6.56 -4.57 15.88
CA GLY A 85 5.51 -3.75 15.32
C GLY A 85 6.00 -2.67 14.38
N ALA A 86 7.09 -1.98 14.71
CA ALA A 86 7.63 -0.90 13.88
C ALA A 86 8.11 -1.40 12.51
N LYS A 87 8.86 -2.51 12.46
CA LYS A 87 9.37 -3.08 11.20
C LYS A 87 8.24 -3.63 10.33
N VAL A 88 7.28 -4.33 10.93
CA VAL A 88 6.12 -4.85 10.19
C VAL A 88 5.23 -3.72 9.70
N ALA A 89 5.03 -2.67 10.49
CA ALA A 89 4.27 -1.50 10.09
C ALA A 89 4.95 -0.75 8.91
N GLN A 90 6.27 -0.62 8.95
CA GLN A 90 7.03 -0.03 7.83
C GLN A 90 6.85 -0.84 6.54
N VAL A 91 6.97 -2.16 6.60
CA VAL A 91 6.74 -3.05 5.45
C VAL A 91 5.31 -2.96 4.93
N ASP A 92 4.32 -2.90 5.82
CA ASP A 92 2.90 -2.76 5.42
C ASP A 92 2.65 -1.45 4.68
N VAL A 93 3.23 -0.33 5.13
CA VAL A 93 3.14 0.95 4.42
C VAL A 93 3.92 0.91 3.11
N ALA A 94 5.12 0.32 3.07
CA ALA A 94 5.91 0.16 1.84
C ALA A 94 5.15 -0.62 0.76
N ARG A 95 4.45 -1.68 1.13
CA ARG A 95 3.56 -2.42 0.20
C ARG A 95 2.43 -1.56 -0.34
N ARG A 96 1.84 -0.72 0.50
CA ARG A 96 0.81 0.25 0.07
C ARG A 96 1.36 1.29 -0.90
N LEU A 97 2.58 1.77 -0.67
CA LEU A 97 3.27 2.65 -1.61
C LEU A 97 3.52 1.95 -2.96
N ALA A 98 3.96 0.68 -2.95
CA ALA A 98 4.13 -0.09 -4.17
C ALA A 98 2.82 -0.19 -4.97
N HIS A 99 1.69 -0.50 -4.32
CA HIS A 99 0.38 -0.49 -4.99
C HIS A 99 0.03 0.88 -5.56
N ALA A 100 0.29 1.95 -4.81
CA ALA A 100 0.04 3.32 -5.27
C ALA A 100 0.88 3.65 -6.51
N ILE A 101 2.16 3.32 -6.49
CA ILE A 101 3.08 3.53 -7.62
C ILE A 101 2.62 2.75 -8.85
N TRP A 102 2.21 1.49 -8.69
CA TRP A 102 1.68 0.70 -9.79
C TRP A 102 0.46 1.38 -10.45
N HIS A 103 -0.49 1.86 -9.65
CA HIS A 103 -1.67 2.57 -10.17
C HIS A 103 -1.31 3.89 -10.85
N MET A 104 -0.37 4.65 -10.27
CA MET A 104 0.08 5.91 -10.86
C MET A 104 0.71 5.69 -12.25
N LEU A 105 1.61 4.72 -12.34
CA LEU A 105 2.34 4.44 -13.59
C LEU A 105 1.43 3.82 -14.64
N THR A 106 0.58 2.87 -14.25
CA THR A 106 -0.33 2.19 -15.19
C THR A 106 -1.40 3.12 -15.76
N ARG A 107 -1.87 4.09 -14.96
CA ARG A 107 -2.92 5.04 -15.37
C ARG A 107 -2.38 6.38 -15.84
N ASN A 108 -1.07 6.59 -15.74
CA ASN A 108 -0.44 7.88 -15.97
C ASN A 108 -1.12 9.03 -15.19
N GLU A 109 -1.46 8.77 -13.94
CA GLU A 109 -2.13 9.72 -13.06
C GLU A 109 -1.23 10.14 -11.91
N PRO A 110 -1.31 11.38 -11.44
CA PRO A 110 -0.58 11.82 -10.25
C PRO A 110 -1.08 11.07 -9.01
N PHE A 111 -0.23 11.01 -7.99
CA PHE A 111 -0.57 10.37 -6.72
C PHE A 111 -1.85 10.96 -6.13
N SER A 112 -2.87 10.13 -6.01
CA SER A 112 -4.14 10.49 -5.36
C SER A 112 -4.45 9.49 -4.24
N GLN A 113 -4.46 9.99 -3.02
CA GLN A 113 -4.68 9.17 -1.84
C GLN A 113 -6.12 8.65 -1.71
N ARG A 114 -7.09 9.33 -2.31
CA ARG A 114 -8.50 8.96 -2.23
C ARG A 114 -8.81 7.60 -2.85
N ARG A 115 -7.98 7.08 -3.75
CA ARG A 115 -8.20 5.82 -4.46
C ARG A 115 -7.65 4.58 -3.76
N HIS A 116 -6.95 4.75 -2.63
CA HIS A 116 -6.41 3.62 -1.86
C HIS A 116 -7.24 3.24 -0.64
N VAL A 117 -8.38 3.86 -0.43
CA VAL A 117 -9.38 3.36 0.51
C VAL A 117 -10.03 2.15 -0.16
N SER A 118 -9.76 0.97 0.38
CA SER A 118 -10.32 -0.29 -0.08
C SER A 118 -11.84 -0.17 -0.32
N SER A 119 -12.31 -0.82 -1.38
CA SER A 119 -13.70 -0.88 -1.85
C SER A 119 -14.76 -1.36 -0.85
N GLY A 120 -14.46 -1.38 0.45
CA GLY A 120 -15.40 -1.75 1.51
C GLY A 120 -16.10 -0.57 2.19
N GLY A 121 -15.84 0.68 1.80
CA GLY A 121 -16.37 1.86 2.48
C GLY A 121 -17.17 2.85 1.62
N LEU A 122 -17.41 2.55 0.35
CA LEU A 122 -18.04 3.50 -0.57
C LEU A 122 -19.57 3.60 -0.46
N THR A 123 -20.22 2.69 0.23
CA THR A 123 -21.70 2.69 0.34
C THR A 123 -22.21 3.61 1.45
N ALA A 124 -21.36 4.05 2.36
CA ALA A 124 -21.77 4.89 3.49
C ALA A 124 -21.70 6.41 3.24
N LEU A 125 -21.02 6.87 2.17
CA LEU A 125 -20.86 8.31 1.90
C LEU A 125 -21.80 8.86 0.83
N PHE A 126 -22.47 7.99 0.07
CA PHE A 126 -23.49 8.42 -0.92
C PHE A 126 -24.93 8.45 -0.38
N GLY A 127 -25.16 7.98 0.85
CA GLY A 127 -26.46 7.96 1.50
C GLY A 127 -26.86 9.26 2.21
N LEU A 128 -25.99 10.24 2.34
CA LEU A 128 -26.26 11.47 3.11
C LEU A 128 -26.39 12.76 2.27
N ALA A 129 -26.23 12.68 0.95
CA ALA A 129 -26.31 13.87 0.08
C ALA A 129 -27.62 14.04 -0.67
N SER A 130 -28.61 13.16 -0.48
CA SER A 130 -29.91 13.28 -1.22
C SER A 130 -31.12 13.63 -0.35
N ALA A 131 -30.92 14.00 0.91
CA ALA A 131 -32.03 14.33 1.83
C ALA A 131 -32.14 15.83 2.17
N SER A 132 -31.41 16.73 1.51
CA SER A 132 -31.40 18.16 1.84
C SER A 132 -31.92 19.10 0.75
N GLU A 133 -32.42 18.60 -0.37
CA GLU A 133 -32.93 19.49 -1.45
C GLU A 133 -34.40 19.27 -1.82
N ALA A 134 -35.21 18.86 -0.90
CA ALA A 134 -36.66 18.75 -1.13
C ALA A 134 -37.50 19.50 -0.11
N SER A 135 -37.09 20.71 0.29
CA SER A 135 -37.94 21.55 1.14
C SER A 135 -37.71 23.05 0.92
N ASN A 136 -37.90 23.51 -0.32
CA ASN A 136 -38.14 24.94 -0.57
C ASN A 136 -38.75 25.14 -1.97
N PHE A 137 -39.95 24.64 -2.17
CA PHE A 137 -40.88 25.19 -3.14
C PHE A 137 -42.31 24.83 -2.69
N ALA A 138 -42.83 25.69 -1.88
CA ALA A 138 -44.25 25.92 -1.67
C ALA A 138 -44.49 27.38 -1.34
#